data_f911793f0cecb491000e9bc6613e297b
#
_entry.id   f911793f0cecb491000e9bc6613e297b
#
_cell.length_a   1.000
_cell.length_b   1.000
_cell.length_c   1.000
_cell.angle_alpha   90.00
_cell.angle_beta   90.00
_cell.angle_gamma   90.00
#
_symmetry.space_group_name_H-M   'P 1'
#
loop_
_entity.id
_entity.type
_entity.pdbx_description
1 polymer ?
#
loop_
_entity_poly.entity_id
_entity_poly.type
_entity_poly.pdbx_seq_one_letter_code
_entity_poly.pdbx_strand_id
1 'polypeptide(L)'
;MTKEQVMTTALDMFSQYGIKSVSMDDIARNTGISKRTIYEFFEDKETLLQEAIKYHNNTMRKILSELEKGPFTALDVFVLFYEEFMKHPRWYIKRYYDDLKRYPKAVEQAEKDKADFTTRCIKLLNRGGKEGVFQ
;
A
#
# COMPACT_ATOMS: atom_id res chain seq x y z
N MET A 1 5.03 -2.08 19.92
CA MET A 1 4.75 -2.00 18.47
C MET A 1 3.29 -1.59 18.25
N THR A 2 3.06 -0.66 17.36
CA THR A 2 1.71 -0.16 17.06
C THR A 2 0.99 -1.07 16.07
N LYS A 3 -0.33 -0.89 15.99
CA LYS A 3 -1.17 -1.59 14.99
C LYS A 3 -0.65 -1.32 13.56
N GLU A 4 -0.25 -0.09 13.27
CA GLU A 4 0.26 0.35 11.97
C GLU A 4 1.58 -0.34 11.63
N GLN A 5 2.47 -0.50 12.61
CA GLN A 5 3.73 -1.21 12.43
C GLN A 5 3.50 -2.69 12.15
N VAL A 6 2.49 -3.29 12.79
CA VAL A 6 2.10 -4.68 12.51
C VAL A 6 1.60 -4.82 11.07
N MET A 7 0.76 -3.90 10.62
CA MET A 7 0.26 -3.90 9.24
C MET A 7 1.39 -3.78 8.22
N THR A 8 2.33 -2.88 8.45
CA THR A 8 3.48 -2.68 7.56
C THR A 8 4.35 -3.94 7.50
N THR A 9 4.67 -4.52 8.65
CA THR A 9 5.46 -5.75 8.72
C THR A 9 4.75 -6.91 8.03
N ALA A 10 3.46 -7.08 8.28
CA ALA A 10 2.66 -8.14 7.68
C ALA A 10 2.64 -8.01 6.14
N LEU A 11 2.43 -6.80 5.63
CA LEU A 11 2.39 -6.57 4.19
C LEU A 11 3.76 -6.81 3.55
N ASP A 12 4.86 -6.46 4.23
CA ASP A 12 6.21 -6.79 3.77
C ASP A 12 6.40 -8.31 3.65
N MET A 13 5.96 -9.05 4.66
CA MET A 13 6.05 -10.52 4.65
C MET A 13 5.20 -11.12 3.53
N PHE A 14 3.96 -10.66 3.38
CA PHE A 14 3.07 -11.14 2.32
C PHE A 14 3.65 -10.86 0.93
N SER A 15 4.25 -9.69 0.74
CA SER A 15 4.82 -9.31 -0.56
C SER A 15 6.04 -10.14 -0.93
N GLN A 16 6.83 -10.55 0.06
CA GLN A 16 8.07 -11.31 -0.16
C GLN A 16 7.84 -12.83 -0.26
N TYR A 17 6.92 -13.36 0.53
CA TYR A 17 6.77 -14.82 0.68
C TYR A 17 5.45 -15.35 0.14
N GLY A 18 4.53 -14.47 -0.23
CA GLY A 18 3.17 -14.84 -0.60
C GLY A 18 2.25 -14.86 0.63
N ILE A 19 0.96 -14.63 0.40
CA ILE A 19 0.00 -14.48 1.50
C ILE A 19 -0.25 -15.83 2.18
N LYS A 20 -0.43 -16.88 1.40
CA LYS A 20 -0.75 -18.21 1.91
C LYS A 20 0.34 -18.76 2.82
N SER A 21 1.62 -18.48 2.49
CA SER A 21 2.79 -18.99 3.22
C SER A 21 3.00 -18.35 4.58
N VAL A 22 2.39 -17.19 4.84
CA VAL A 22 2.59 -16.43 6.07
C VAL A 22 1.38 -16.59 6.97
N SER A 23 1.61 -17.13 8.18
CA SER A 23 0.57 -17.32 9.19
C SER A 23 0.53 -16.15 10.18
N MET A 24 -0.55 -16.09 10.97
CA MET A 24 -0.63 -15.12 12.08
C MET A 24 0.47 -15.39 13.11
N ASP A 25 0.87 -16.66 13.31
CA ASP A 25 2.00 -17.01 14.17
C ASP A 25 3.32 -16.45 13.64
N ASP A 26 3.53 -16.51 12.32
CA ASP A 26 4.72 -15.95 11.69
C ASP A 26 4.80 -14.44 11.90
N ILE A 27 3.68 -13.76 11.77
CA ILE A 27 3.60 -12.31 12.00
C ILE A 27 3.90 -11.98 13.45
N ALA A 28 3.34 -12.74 14.39
CA ALA A 28 3.61 -12.56 15.82
C ALA A 28 5.10 -12.70 16.12
N ARG A 29 5.75 -13.77 15.61
CA ARG A 29 7.19 -13.97 15.80
C ARG A 29 8.02 -12.84 15.24
N ASN A 30 7.67 -12.36 14.04
CA ASN A 30 8.43 -11.32 13.36
C ASN A 30 8.26 -9.95 14.00
N THR A 31 7.11 -9.68 14.58
CA THR A 31 6.82 -8.40 15.23
C THR A 31 7.23 -8.36 16.70
N GLY A 32 7.47 -9.53 17.31
CA GLY A 32 7.80 -9.64 18.73
C GLY A 32 6.61 -9.42 19.66
N ILE A 33 5.38 -9.42 19.14
CA ILE A 33 4.17 -9.32 19.98
C ILE A 33 3.43 -10.66 20.00
N SER A 34 2.59 -10.84 21.03
CA SER A 34 1.89 -12.12 21.20
C SER A 34 0.84 -12.32 20.12
N LYS A 35 0.57 -13.57 19.79
CA LYS A 35 -0.51 -13.96 18.88
C LYS A 35 -1.85 -13.40 19.37
N ARG A 36 -2.07 -13.40 20.68
CA ARG A 36 -3.27 -12.84 21.29
C ARG A 36 -3.43 -11.35 20.93
N THR A 37 -2.36 -10.57 21.02
CA THR A 37 -2.37 -9.15 20.69
C THR A 37 -2.66 -8.94 19.21
N ILE A 38 -2.08 -9.77 18.33
CA ILE A 38 -2.38 -9.72 16.90
C ILE A 38 -3.89 -9.90 16.67
N TYR A 39 -4.51 -10.89 17.32
CA TYR A 39 -5.95 -11.14 17.18
C TYR A 39 -6.83 -10.10 17.87
N GLU A 40 -6.27 -9.35 18.83
CA GLU A 40 -6.96 -8.18 19.38
C GLU A 40 -7.00 -7.02 18.36
N PHE A 41 -5.95 -6.88 17.56
CA PHE A 41 -5.90 -5.86 16.49
C PHE A 41 -6.73 -6.25 15.28
N PHE A 42 -6.69 -7.52 14.89
CA PHE A 42 -7.30 -7.99 13.65
C PHE A 42 -8.04 -9.30 13.91
N GLU A 43 -9.30 -9.34 13.52
CA GLU A 43 -10.16 -10.50 13.70
C GLU A 43 -9.56 -11.76 13.05
N ASP A 44 -9.04 -11.62 11.83
CA ASP A 44 -8.46 -12.70 11.05
C ASP A 44 -7.40 -12.17 10.07
N LYS A 45 -6.78 -13.10 9.36
CA LYS A 45 -5.73 -12.78 8.39
C LYS A 45 -6.24 -11.96 7.22
N GLU A 46 -7.44 -12.25 6.73
CA GLU A 46 -8.05 -11.50 5.62
C GLU A 46 -8.28 -10.03 6.01
N THR A 47 -8.78 -9.81 7.22
CA THR A 47 -8.98 -8.46 7.75
C THR A 47 -7.66 -7.72 7.89
N LEU A 48 -6.64 -8.39 8.42
CA LEU A 48 -5.29 -7.81 8.51
C LEU A 48 -4.77 -7.41 7.13
N LEU A 49 -4.89 -8.30 6.17
CA LEU A 49 -4.44 -8.04 4.78
C LEU A 49 -5.17 -6.85 4.17
N GLN A 50 -6.49 -6.81 4.29
CA GLN A 50 -7.30 -5.71 3.78
C GLN A 50 -6.92 -4.38 4.42
N GLU A 51 -6.81 -4.34 5.74
CA GLU A 51 -6.45 -3.13 6.46
C GLU A 51 -5.02 -2.69 6.18
N ALA A 52 -4.11 -3.63 6.00
CA ALA A 52 -2.71 -3.33 5.64
C ALA A 52 -2.61 -2.70 4.25
N ILE A 53 -3.32 -3.23 3.28
CA ILE A 53 -3.40 -2.67 1.92
C ILE A 53 -3.98 -1.26 1.97
N LYS A 54 -5.09 -1.09 2.67
CA LYS A 54 -5.75 0.20 2.82
C LYS A 54 -4.83 1.23 3.47
N TYR A 55 -4.16 0.84 4.56
CA TYR A 55 -3.25 1.72 5.28
C TYR A 55 -2.08 2.16 4.40
N HIS A 56 -1.45 1.23 3.71
CA HIS A 56 -0.35 1.54 2.80
C HIS A 56 -0.79 2.51 1.71
N ASN A 57 -1.91 2.24 1.06
CA ASN A 57 -2.42 3.07 -0.02
C ASN A 57 -2.86 4.45 0.47
N ASN A 58 -3.44 4.54 1.67
CA ASN A 58 -3.79 5.83 2.27
C ASN A 58 -2.55 6.66 2.57
N THR A 59 -1.47 6.02 3.03
CA THR A 59 -0.19 6.70 3.28
C THR A 59 0.36 7.29 1.99
N MET A 60 0.33 6.52 0.91
CA MET A 60 0.80 7.00 -0.39
C MET A 60 -0.09 8.13 -0.93
N ARG A 61 -1.41 8.06 -0.72
CA ARG A 61 -2.32 9.15 -1.11
C ARG A 61 -2.03 10.46 -0.37
N LYS A 62 -1.71 10.37 0.91
CA LYS A 62 -1.36 11.57 1.70
C LYS A 62 -0.11 12.24 1.15
N ILE A 63 0.91 11.45 0.83
CA ILE A 63 2.14 11.96 0.24
C ILE A 63 1.83 12.66 -1.09
N LEU A 64 1.07 12.02 -1.96
CA LEU A 64 0.69 12.59 -3.25
C LEU A 64 -0.11 13.89 -3.07
N SER A 65 -1.05 13.93 -2.14
CA SER A 65 -1.86 15.12 -1.86
C SER A 65 -1.01 16.30 -1.40
N GLU A 66 -0.03 16.05 -0.54
CA GLU A 66 0.87 17.09 -0.06
C GLU A 66 1.74 17.64 -1.17
N LEU A 67 2.24 16.79 -2.04
CA LEU A 67 3.03 17.20 -3.20
C LEU A 67 2.20 18.02 -4.18
N GLU A 68 0.95 17.62 -4.41
CA GLU A 68 0.04 18.36 -5.31
C GLU A 68 -0.29 19.76 -4.80
N LYS A 69 -0.30 19.96 -3.49
CA LYS A 69 -0.56 21.26 -2.85
C LYS A 69 0.66 22.16 -2.82
N GLY A 70 1.85 21.62 -3.03
CA GLY A 70 3.10 22.35 -2.99
C GLY A 70 3.35 23.18 -4.25
N PRO A 71 4.43 23.97 -4.26
CA PRO A 71 4.79 24.84 -5.40
C PRO A 71 5.51 24.04 -6.51
N PHE A 72 4.90 22.95 -6.95
CA PHE A 72 5.49 22.01 -7.91
C PHE A 72 4.66 21.92 -9.18
N THR A 73 5.34 21.74 -10.31
CA THR A 73 4.66 21.35 -11.55
C THR A 73 4.20 19.91 -11.45
N ALA A 74 3.33 19.48 -12.34
CA ALA A 74 2.88 18.09 -12.39
C ALA A 74 4.06 17.12 -12.58
N LEU A 75 5.05 17.50 -13.40
CA LEU A 75 6.25 16.68 -13.58
C LEU A 75 7.03 16.54 -12.27
N ASP A 76 7.22 17.65 -11.54
CA ASP A 76 7.88 17.62 -10.23
C ASP A 76 7.14 16.67 -9.26
N VAL A 77 5.81 16.71 -9.26
CA VAL A 77 5.00 15.83 -8.39
C VAL A 77 5.26 14.38 -8.72
N PHE A 78 5.29 13.99 -10.00
CA PHE A 78 5.60 12.62 -10.40
C PHE A 78 6.99 12.19 -9.94
N VAL A 79 8.00 13.03 -10.15
CA VAL A 79 9.39 12.73 -9.78
C VAL A 79 9.53 12.60 -8.27
N LEU A 80 8.99 13.55 -7.51
CA LEU A 80 9.07 13.55 -6.04
C LEU A 80 8.29 12.39 -5.43
N PHE A 81 7.13 12.06 -6.00
CA PHE A 81 6.36 10.90 -5.56
C PHE A 81 7.12 9.59 -5.80
N TYR A 82 7.74 9.45 -6.96
CA TYR A 82 8.58 8.30 -7.29
C TYR A 82 9.76 8.17 -6.30
N GLU A 83 10.40 9.28 -5.97
CA GLU A 83 11.51 9.27 -5.00
C GLU A 83 11.04 8.81 -3.63
N GLU A 84 9.86 9.25 -3.17
CA GLU A 84 9.28 8.79 -1.91
C GLU A 84 8.98 7.29 -1.94
N PHE A 85 8.42 6.82 -3.06
CA PHE A 85 8.16 5.39 -3.25
C PHE A 85 9.45 4.57 -3.19
N MET A 86 10.53 5.07 -3.78
CA MET A 86 11.80 4.34 -3.85
C MET A 86 12.63 4.38 -2.56
N LYS A 87 12.25 5.20 -1.57
CA LYS A 87 12.89 5.16 -0.26
C LYS A 87 12.67 3.84 0.46
N HIS A 88 11.48 3.27 0.30
CA HIS A 88 11.09 1.99 0.91
C HIS A 88 10.35 1.15 -0.13
N PRO A 89 11.07 0.66 -1.17
CA PRO A 89 10.41 -0.09 -2.23
C PRO A 89 9.90 -1.42 -1.69
N ARG A 90 8.69 -1.77 -2.06
CA ARG A 90 8.12 -3.09 -1.76
C ARG A 90 7.88 -3.80 -3.08
N TRP A 91 8.60 -4.90 -3.26
CA TRP A 91 8.51 -5.69 -4.48
C TRP A 91 7.62 -6.89 -4.21
N TYR A 92 6.47 -6.93 -4.87
CA TYR A 92 5.51 -8.00 -4.72
C TYR A 92 5.84 -9.14 -5.68
N ILE A 93 6.03 -10.34 -5.14
CA ILE A 93 6.25 -11.52 -5.96
C ILE A 93 4.92 -11.99 -6.59
N LYS A 94 5.02 -12.77 -7.67
CA LYS A 94 3.84 -13.30 -8.37
C LYS A 94 2.92 -14.06 -7.43
N ARG A 95 3.47 -14.84 -6.49
CA ARG A 95 2.69 -15.63 -5.53
C ARG A 95 1.77 -14.76 -4.68
N TYR A 96 2.20 -13.54 -4.33
CA TYR A 96 1.35 -12.60 -3.61
C TYR A 96 0.07 -12.31 -4.40
N TYR A 97 0.20 -12.00 -5.68
CA TYR A 97 -0.96 -11.68 -6.52
C TYR A 97 -1.85 -12.90 -6.77
N ASP A 98 -1.26 -14.07 -6.95
CA ASP A 98 -2.00 -15.32 -7.12
C ASP A 98 -2.81 -15.66 -5.87
N ASP A 99 -2.21 -15.50 -4.68
CA ASP A 99 -2.86 -15.75 -3.41
C ASP A 99 -3.95 -14.71 -3.11
N LEU A 100 -3.73 -13.45 -3.50
CA LEU A 100 -4.65 -12.33 -3.25
C LEU A 100 -6.06 -12.63 -3.74
N LYS A 101 -6.18 -13.33 -4.86
CA LYS A 101 -7.46 -13.71 -5.44
C LYS A 101 -8.36 -14.51 -4.51
N ARG A 102 -7.79 -15.14 -3.49
CA ARG A 102 -8.50 -15.95 -2.50
C ARG A 102 -9.06 -15.12 -1.34
N TYR A 103 -8.80 -13.82 -1.32
CA TYR A 103 -9.18 -12.91 -0.24
C TYR A 103 -10.07 -11.79 -0.80
N PRO A 104 -11.39 -12.03 -0.93
CA PRO A 104 -12.31 -11.09 -1.60
C PRO A 104 -12.28 -9.67 -1.05
N LYS A 105 -12.21 -9.50 0.27
CA LYS A 105 -12.16 -8.18 0.88
C LYS A 105 -10.89 -7.41 0.48
N ALA A 106 -9.77 -8.12 0.38
CA ALA A 106 -8.50 -7.53 0.00
C ALA A 106 -8.50 -7.18 -1.49
N VAL A 107 -9.08 -8.04 -2.34
CA VAL A 107 -9.22 -7.76 -3.78
C VAL A 107 -10.08 -6.52 -3.99
N GLU A 108 -11.21 -6.42 -3.30
CA GLU A 108 -12.09 -5.26 -3.39
C GLU A 108 -11.37 -3.98 -3.01
N GLN A 109 -10.62 -4.00 -1.90
CA GLN A 109 -9.85 -2.85 -1.44
C GLN A 109 -8.76 -2.46 -2.45
N ALA A 110 -8.02 -3.43 -2.98
CA ALA A 110 -6.95 -3.20 -3.94
C ALA A 110 -7.50 -2.61 -5.25
N GLU A 111 -8.62 -3.11 -5.75
CA GLU A 111 -9.25 -2.62 -6.97
C GLU A 111 -9.76 -1.19 -6.82
N LYS A 112 -10.40 -0.90 -5.70
CA LYS A 112 -10.89 0.44 -5.37
C LYS A 112 -9.74 1.43 -5.32
N ASP A 113 -8.66 1.08 -4.63
CA ASP A 113 -7.49 1.94 -4.49
C ASP A 113 -6.79 2.16 -5.84
N LYS A 114 -6.73 1.12 -6.66
CA LYS A 114 -6.15 1.22 -8.02
C LYS A 114 -6.97 2.19 -8.89
N ALA A 115 -8.30 2.10 -8.83
CA ALA A 115 -9.18 2.99 -9.59
C ALA A 115 -9.01 4.45 -9.15
N ASP A 116 -8.97 4.70 -7.86
CA ASP A 116 -8.76 6.04 -7.31
C ASP A 116 -7.40 6.61 -7.73
N PHE A 117 -6.35 5.80 -7.66
CA PHE A 117 -5.00 6.21 -8.04
C PHE A 117 -4.92 6.52 -9.55
N THR A 118 -5.55 5.69 -10.38
CA THR A 118 -5.59 5.90 -11.83
C THR A 118 -6.27 7.22 -12.16
N THR A 119 -7.39 7.52 -11.50
CA THR A 119 -8.11 8.80 -11.68
C THR A 119 -7.21 9.99 -11.33
N ARG A 120 -6.48 9.91 -10.23
CA ARG A 120 -5.57 10.97 -9.81
C ARG A 120 -4.40 11.14 -10.76
N CYS A 121 -3.86 10.06 -11.29
CA CYS A 121 -2.79 10.11 -12.30
C CYS A 121 -3.26 10.80 -13.58
N ILE A 122 -4.48 10.50 -14.04
CA ILE A 122 -5.05 11.15 -15.22
C ILE A 122 -5.21 12.67 -15.00
N LYS A 123 -5.73 13.08 -13.84
CA LYS A 123 -5.86 14.49 -13.49
C LYS A 123 -4.51 15.19 -13.48
N LEU A 124 -3.50 14.52 -12.94
CA LEU A 124 -2.15 15.08 -12.86
C LEU A 124 -1.51 15.21 -14.24
N LEU A 125 -1.72 14.23 -15.12
CA LEU A 125 -1.26 14.28 -16.52
C LEU A 125 -1.93 15.45 -17.26
N ASN A 126 -3.24 15.65 -17.07
CA ASN A 126 -3.97 16.77 -17.68
C ASN A 126 -3.45 18.12 -17.17
N ARG A 127 -3.16 18.21 -15.89
CA ARG A 127 -2.53 19.40 -15.30
C ARG A 127 -1.19 19.67 -15.95
N GLY A 128 -0.36 18.64 -16.13
CA GLY A 128 0.95 18.76 -16.78
C GLY A 128 0.85 19.24 -18.23
N GLY A 129 -0.17 18.77 -18.95
CA GLY A 129 -0.46 19.24 -20.30
C GLY A 129 -0.78 20.74 -20.33
N LYS A 130 -1.58 21.21 -19.39
CA LYS A 130 -1.93 22.65 -19.28
C LYS A 130 -0.73 23.49 -18.86
N GLU A 131 0.17 22.96 -18.07
CA GLU A 131 1.39 23.63 -17.63
C GLU A 131 2.48 23.63 -18.70
N GLY A 132 2.31 22.85 -19.77
CA GLY A 132 3.30 22.74 -20.84
C GLY A 132 4.51 21.89 -20.49
N VAL A 133 4.48 21.12 -19.40
CA VAL A 133 5.59 20.26 -18.99
C VAL A 133 5.53 18.87 -19.63
N PHE A 134 4.38 18.50 -20.19
CA PHE A 134 4.20 17.27 -20.97
C PHE A 134 3.79 17.66 -22.40
N GLN A 135 4.39 16.99 -23.36
CA GLN A 135 4.08 17.22 -24.76
C GLN A 135 3.58 15.95 -25.45
#